data_212efc8ce8c829b5af4fd857442f9101
#
_entry.id   212efc8ce8c829b5af4fd857442f9101
#
_cell.length_a   1.000
_cell.length_b   1.000
_cell.length_c   1.000
_cell.angle_alpha   90.00
_cell.angle_beta   90.00
_cell.angle_gamma   90.00
#
_symmetry.space_group_name_H-M   'P 1'
#
loop_
_entity.id
_entity.type
_entity.pdbx_description
1 polymer ?
#
loop_
_entity_poly.entity_id
_entity_poly.type
_entity_poly.pdbx_seq_one_letter_code
_entity_poly.pdbx_strand_id
1 'polypeptide(L)'
;HSCVVYDSSAQAVETLAKQGAVGTTTLADFAKNLTKPRAIWMMVPTGVVDKVIENLQPFLEPGDILIDGGNSYYIDDIRRAKELNAKGVHYVDVGTSGGVWGLERGYCMMIGGKTDIVQHLDPIFATLAPGRGDIARTPGREKTGGTSELGYLHCGQHGGGHFVKMVHNGIEYGVMAAYAE
;
A
#
# COMPACT_ATOMS: atom_id res chain seq x y z
N HIS A 1 -12.18 6.59 7.67
CA HIS A 1 -12.46 5.40 6.86
C HIS A 1 -13.06 4.30 7.73
N SER A 2 -13.96 3.48 7.17
CA SER A 2 -14.43 2.25 7.80
C SER A 2 -13.56 1.09 7.31
N CYS A 3 -13.02 0.30 8.22
CA CYS A 3 -12.10 -0.79 7.90
C CYS A 3 -12.74 -2.15 8.18
N VAL A 4 -12.61 -3.07 7.23
CA VAL A 4 -12.88 -4.50 7.42
C VAL A 4 -11.53 -5.19 7.49
N VAL A 5 -11.35 -6.13 8.42
CA VAL A 5 -10.07 -6.82 8.62
C VAL A 5 -10.22 -8.33 8.59
N TYR A 6 -9.22 -8.95 7.97
CA TYR A 6 -9.03 -10.40 7.93
C TYR A 6 -7.55 -10.72 8.18
N ASP A 7 -7.30 -11.69 9.02
CA ASP A 7 -5.97 -12.27 9.24
C ASP A 7 -6.10 -13.77 9.52
N SER A 8 -5.06 -14.54 9.27
CA SER A 8 -4.97 -15.96 9.65
C SER A 8 -4.95 -16.14 11.18
N SER A 9 -4.55 -15.11 11.92
CA SER A 9 -4.59 -15.05 13.38
C SER A 9 -5.92 -14.43 13.85
N ALA A 10 -6.79 -15.24 14.42
CA ALA A 10 -8.04 -14.76 15.03
C ALA A 10 -7.81 -13.71 16.13
N GLN A 11 -6.69 -13.82 16.88
CA GLN A 11 -6.30 -12.86 17.90
C GLN A 11 -6.01 -11.47 17.31
N ALA A 12 -5.35 -11.41 16.14
CA ALA A 12 -5.07 -10.15 15.45
C ALA A 12 -6.38 -9.47 15.00
N VAL A 13 -7.30 -10.24 14.43
CA VAL A 13 -8.62 -9.76 14.03
C VAL A 13 -9.40 -9.21 15.23
N GLU A 14 -9.45 -9.95 16.35
CA GLU A 14 -10.14 -9.53 17.57
C GLU A 14 -9.57 -8.23 18.13
N THR A 15 -8.25 -8.08 18.12
CA THR A 15 -7.56 -6.88 18.59
C THR A 15 -7.97 -5.64 17.81
N LEU A 16 -8.03 -5.74 16.48
CA LEU A 16 -8.46 -4.62 15.62
C LEU A 16 -9.98 -4.38 15.69
N ALA A 17 -10.78 -5.43 15.86
CA ALA A 17 -12.21 -5.28 16.06
C ALA A 17 -12.54 -4.49 17.34
N LYS A 18 -11.79 -4.66 18.42
CA LYS A 18 -11.90 -3.85 19.65
C LYS A 18 -11.56 -2.36 19.42
N GLN A 19 -10.82 -2.05 18.36
CA GLN A 19 -10.49 -0.69 17.95
C GLN A 19 -11.47 -0.09 16.93
N GLY A 20 -12.56 -0.80 16.61
CA GLY A 20 -13.63 -0.32 15.75
C GLY A 20 -13.61 -0.84 14.31
N ALA A 21 -12.71 -1.75 13.96
CA ALA A 21 -12.74 -2.42 12.66
C ALA A 21 -13.81 -3.52 12.63
N VAL A 22 -14.33 -3.84 11.45
CA VAL A 22 -15.20 -5.02 11.25
C VAL A 22 -14.32 -6.25 11.09
N GLY A 23 -14.25 -7.10 12.11
CA GLY A 23 -13.50 -8.35 12.08
C GLY A 23 -14.21 -9.43 11.27
N THR A 24 -13.48 -10.18 10.46
CA THR A 24 -14.00 -11.31 9.68
C THR A 24 -13.11 -12.55 9.83
N THR A 25 -13.71 -13.72 9.70
CA THR A 25 -13.01 -15.01 9.87
C THR A 25 -12.80 -15.77 8.57
N THR A 26 -13.43 -15.32 7.48
CA THR A 26 -13.28 -15.90 6.15
C THR A 26 -13.05 -14.81 5.10
N LEU A 27 -12.36 -15.13 4.00
CA LEU A 27 -12.21 -14.21 2.87
C LEU A 27 -13.53 -13.90 2.18
N ALA A 28 -14.50 -14.81 2.21
CA ALA A 28 -15.85 -14.59 1.69
C ALA A 28 -16.58 -13.49 2.48
N ASP A 29 -16.58 -13.58 3.81
CA ASP A 29 -17.16 -12.57 4.68
C ASP A 29 -16.41 -11.25 4.58
N PHE A 30 -15.08 -11.29 4.49
CA PHE A 30 -14.26 -10.11 4.28
C PHE A 30 -14.68 -9.35 3.01
N ALA A 31 -14.72 -10.03 1.86
CA ALA A 31 -15.14 -9.41 0.61
C ALA A 31 -16.58 -8.91 0.63
N LYS A 32 -17.49 -9.64 1.28
CA LYS A 32 -18.91 -9.28 1.40
C LYS A 32 -19.15 -8.01 2.22
N ASN A 33 -18.31 -7.75 3.23
CA ASN A 33 -18.45 -6.57 4.11
C ASN A 33 -17.81 -5.31 3.52
N LEU A 34 -17.09 -5.39 2.39
CA LEU A 34 -16.50 -4.26 1.72
C LEU A 34 -17.48 -3.60 0.73
N THR A 35 -17.48 -2.27 0.70
CA THR A 35 -18.25 -1.49 -0.28
C THR A 35 -17.56 -1.56 -1.64
N LYS A 36 -18.34 -1.74 -2.71
CA LYS A 36 -17.85 -1.76 -4.11
C LYS A 36 -17.73 -0.35 -4.69
N PRO A 37 -16.72 -0.09 -5.54
CA PRO A 37 -15.57 -0.98 -5.83
C PRO A 37 -14.71 -1.16 -4.58
N ARG A 38 -14.33 -2.42 -4.32
CA ARG A 38 -13.57 -2.74 -3.12
C ARG A 38 -12.12 -2.29 -3.24
N ALA A 39 -11.56 -1.71 -2.18
CA ALA A 39 -10.13 -1.48 -2.04
C ALA A 39 -9.58 -2.44 -0.98
N ILE A 40 -8.78 -3.41 -1.39
CA ILE A 40 -8.24 -4.47 -0.53
C ILE A 40 -6.74 -4.26 -0.40
N TRP A 41 -6.29 -3.93 0.81
CA TRP A 41 -4.88 -3.70 1.12
C TRP A 41 -4.26 -4.96 1.73
N MET A 42 -3.29 -5.53 1.04
CA MET A 42 -2.55 -6.72 1.48
C MET A 42 -1.25 -6.31 2.18
N MET A 43 -1.05 -6.78 3.40
CA MET A 43 0.19 -6.62 4.19
C MET A 43 0.71 -8.00 4.58
N VAL A 44 1.12 -8.78 3.58
CA VAL A 44 1.55 -10.16 3.76
C VAL A 44 3.00 -10.36 3.28
N PRO A 45 3.72 -11.38 3.75
CA PRO A 45 5.05 -11.69 3.25
C PRO A 45 5.04 -11.94 1.73
N THR A 46 6.09 -11.47 1.03
CA THR A 46 6.18 -11.54 -0.45
C THR A 46 5.99 -12.96 -1.00
N GLY A 47 6.46 -13.98 -0.29
CA GLY A 47 6.35 -15.38 -0.72
C GLY A 47 4.92 -15.94 -0.72
N VAL A 48 3.93 -15.26 -0.16
CA VAL A 48 2.54 -15.72 -0.10
C VAL A 48 1.56 -14.80 -0.85
N VAL A 49 2.01 -13.70 -1.43
CA VAL A 49 1.14 -12.72 -2.13
C VAL A 49 0.34 -13.40 -3.25
N ASP A 50 0.98 -14.20 -4.10
CA ASP A 50 0.29 -14.89 -5.20
C ASP A 50 -0.79 -15.83 -4.66
N LYS A 51 -0.53 -16.54 -3.56
CA LYS A 51 -1.51 -17.43 -2.93
C LYS A 51 -2.69 -16.66 -2.32
N VAL A 52 -2.43 -15.49 -1.74
CA VAL A 52 -3.49 -14.61 -1.21
C VAL A 52 -4.35 -14.09 -2.34
N ILE A 53 -3.76 -13.65 -3.44
CA ILE A 53 -4.49 -13.21 -4.65
C ILE A 53 -5.35 -14.35 -5.21
N GLU A 54 -4.80 -15.56 -5.34
CA GLU A 54 -5.52 -16.75 -5.80
C GLU A 54 -6.75 -17.04 -4.91
N ASN A 55 -6.58 -16.99 -3.59
CA ASN A 55 -7.65 -17.23 -2.63
C ASN A 55 -8.72 -16.14 -2.62
N LEU A 56 -8.35 -14.87 -2.90
CA LEU A 56 -9.29 -13.75 -3.02
C LEU A 56 -10.07 -13.77 -4.35
N GLN A 57 -9.47 -14.29 -5.41
CA GLN A 57 -9.97 -14.19 -6.77
C GLN A 57 -11.44 -14.62 -6.95
N PRO A 58 -11.95 -15.69 -6.30
CA PRO A 58 -13.37 -16.07 -6.41
C PRO A 58 -14.36 -15.02 -5.90
N PHE A 59 -13.91 -14.06 -5.11
CA PHE A 59 -14.74 -13.03 -4.47
C PHE A 59 -14.58 -11.65 -5.10
N LEU A 60 -13.62 -11.49 -6.03
CA LEU A 60 -13.34 -10.23 -6.71
C LEU A 60 -14.26 -10.03 -7.91
N GLU A 61 -14.59 -8.77 -8.17
CA GLU A 61 -15.40 -8.35 -9.30
C GLU A 61 -14.67 -7.28 -10.12
N PRO A 62 -15.03 -7.09 -11.40
CA PRO A 62 -14.50 -5.98 -12.20
C PRO A 62 -14.70 -4.63 -11.50
N GLY A 63 -13.63 -3.84 -11.44
CA GLY A 63 -13.58 -2.56 -10.73
C GLY A 63 -12.98 -2.64 -9.34
N ASP A 64 -12.86 -3.83 -8.73
CA ASP A 64 -12.18 -3.98 -7.44
C ASP A 64 -10.68 -3.67 -7.58
N ILE A 65 -10.06 -3.21 -6.49
CA ILE A 65 -8.67 -2.77 -6.44
C ILE A 65 -7.92 -3.61 -5.40
N LEU A 66 -6.88 -4.32 -5.81
CA LEU A 66 -5.92 -4.94 -4.91
C LEU A 66 -4.70 -4.04 -4.74
N ILE A 67 -4.31 -3.79 -3.50
CA ILE A 67 -3.16 -2.98 -3.12
C ILE A 67 -2.15 -3.88 -2.41
N ASP A 68 -0.96 -4.03 -2.98
CA ASP A 68 0.16 -4.70 -2.33
C ASP A 68 1.00 -3.67 -1.58
N GLY A 69 0.86 -3.62 -0.25
CA GLY A 69 1.60 -2.73 0.62
C GLY A 69 2.78 -3.40 1.33
N GLY A 70 3.09 -4.64 0.98
CA GLY A 70 4.20 -5.41 1.53
C GLY A 70 5.57 -4.98 0.99
N ASN A 71 6.53 -5.91 1.02
CA ASN A 71 7.86 -5.73 0.43
C ASN A 71 8.03 -6.67 -0.76
N SER A 72 7.22 -6.46 -1.79
CA SER A 72 7.21 -7.31 -2.98
C SER A 72 8.28 -6.92 -3.99
N TYR A 73 8.63 -7.87 -4.86
CA TYR A 73 9.53 -7.63 -5.97
C TYR A 73 8.78 -6.97 -7.13
N TYR A 74 9.21 -5.81 -7.58
CA TYR A 74 8.50 -4.98 -8.55
C TYR A 74 8.20 -5.67 -9.89
N ILE A 75 9.00 -6.67 -10.30
CA ILE A 75 8.74 -7.45 -11.52
C ILE A 75 7.49 -8.33 -11.35
N ASP A 76 7.28 -8.89 -10.14
CA ASP A 76 6.07 -9.65 -9.85
C ASP A 76 4.83 -8.75 -9.84
N ASP A 77 4.96 -7.50 -9.39
CA ASP A 77 3.84 -6.54 -9.44
C ASP A 77 3.40 -6.27 -10.89
N ILE A 78 4.34 -6.11 -11.81
CA ILE A 78 4.07 -5.95 -13.25
C ILE A 78 3.30 -7.17 -13.79
N ARG A 79 3.74 -8.38 -13.44
CA ARG A 79 3.07 -9.63 -13.83
C ARG A 79 1.67 -9.73 -13.25
N ARG A 80 1.52 -9.53 -11.92
CA ARG A 80 0.23 -9.57 -11.21
C ARG A 80 -0.76 -8.56 -11.77
N ALA A 81 -0.30 -7.34 -12.01
CA ALA A 81 -1.11 -6.29 -12.60
C ALA A 81 -1.64 -6.67 -13.98
N LYS A 82 -0.81 -7.27 -14.84
CA LYS A 82 -1.23 -7.75 -16.16
C LYS A 82 -2.31 -8.83 -16.07
N GLU A 83 -2.13 -9.80 -15.18
CA GLU A 83 -3.06 -10.91 -14.97
C GLU A 83 -4.42 -10.45 -14.40
N LEU A 84 -4.39 -9.55 -13.41
CA LEU A 84 -5.58 -9.02 -12.75
C LEU A 84 -6.36 -8.04 -13.65
N ASN A 85 -5.65 -7.15 -14.34
CA ASN A 85 -6.28 -6.21 -15.28
C ASN A 85 -7.03 -6.93 -16.42
N ALA A 86 -6.56 -8.09 -16.87
CA ALA A 86 -7.26 -8.92 -17.85
C ALA A 86 -8.62 -9.43 -17.33
N LYS A 87 -8.83 -9.45 -16.02
CA LYS A 87 -10.07 -9.84 -15.33
C LYS A 87 -10.88 -8.62 -14.85
N GLY A 88 -10.45 -7.41 -15.21
CA GLY A 88 -11.09 -6.16 -14.79
C GLY A 88 -10.77 -5.72 -13.36
N VAL A 89 -9.86 -6.42 -12.66
CA VAL A 89 -9.42 -6.07 -11.30
C VAL A 89 -8.17 -5.19 -11.40
N HIS A 90 -8.16 -4.07 -10.71
CA HIS A 90 -7.02 -3.17 -10.67
C HIS A 90 -5.99 -3.62 -9.64
N TYR A 91 -4.72 -3.32 -9.92
CA TYR A 91 -3.61 -3.61 -9.03
C TYR A 91 -2.80 -2.35 -8.78
N VAL A 92 -2.38 -2.13 -7.53
CA VAL A 92 -1.55 -1.00 -7.10
C VAL A 92 -0.47 -1.55 -6.18
N ASP A 93 0.78 -1.20 -6.43
CA ASP A 93 1.90 -1.53 -5.56
C ASP A 93 2.30 -0.31 -4.72
N VAL A 94 2.52 -0.52 -3.43
CA VAL A 94 2.83 0.54 -2.48
C VAL A 94 4.04 0.17 -1.65
N GLY A 95 5.16 0.78 -1.96
CA GLY A 95 6.35 0.73 -1.13
C GLY A 95 6.12 1.52 0.16
N THR A 96 5.68 0.86 1.22
CA THR A 96 5.38 1.49 2.51
C THR A 96 6.63 1.56 3.39
N SER A 97 6.93 2.73 3.92
CA SER A 97 8.05 3.00 4.83
C SER A 97 7.58 3.77 6.05
N GLY A 98 8.05 3.40 7.24
CA GLY A 98 7.65 4.02 8.51
C GLY A 98 8.15 3.22 9.73
N GLY A 99 8.41 1.93 9.54
CA GLY A 99 8.91 1.05 10.58
C GLY A 99 8.05 1.08 11.84
N VAL A 100 8.70 0.99 13.00
CA VAL A 100 8.03 0.96 14.32
C VAL A 100 7.31 2.26 14.67
N TRP A 101 7.67 3.37 14.03
CA TRP A 101 7.09 4.69 14.28
C TRP A 101 5.96 5.06 13.32
N GLY A 102 5.67 4.22 12.32
CA GLY A 102 4.68 4.51 11.30
C GLY A 102 3.27 4.75 11.86
N LEU A 103 2.88 4.02 12.91
CA LEU A 103 1.57 4.21 13.54
C LEU A 103 1.41 5.60 14.16
N GLU A 104 2.47 6.15 14.75
CA GLU A 104 2.44 7.45 15.44
C GLU A 104 2.73 8.61 14.48
N ARG A 105 3.63 8.40 13.51
CA ARG A 105 4.19 9.47 12.65
C ARG A 105 3.67 9.45 11.22
N GLY A 106 2.91 8.42 10.84
CA GLY A 106 2.49 8.19 9.47
C GLY A 106 3.49 7.39 8.64
N TYR A 107 3.05 6.97 7.45
CA TYR A 107 3.82 6.13 6.54
C TYR A 107 4.19 6.89 5.28
N CYS A 108 5.47 6.89 4.92
CA CYS A 108 5.90 7.35 3.61
C CYS A 108 5.58 6.27 2.57
N MET A 109 4.97 6.67 1.44
CA MET A 109 4.50 5.71 0.43
C MET A 109 4.95 6.08 -0.98
N MET A 110 5.57 5.12 -1.65
CA MET A 110 5.90 5.14 -3.08
C MET A 110 4.89 4.27 -3.80
N ILE A 111 4.11 4.85 -4.71
CA ILE A 111 2.91 4.22 -5.26
C ILE A 111 3.08 3.97 -6.76
N GLY A 112 2.83 2.74 -7.19
CA GLY A 112 2.81 2.34 -8.60
C GLY A 112 1.42 1.85 -9.03
N GLY A 113 0.96 2.27 -10.21
CA GLY A 113 -0.32 1.86 -10.74
C GLY A 113 -0.91 2.83 -11.75
N LYS A 114 -2.08 2.53 -12.28
CA LYS A 114 -2.81 3.44 -13.18
C LYS A 114 -3.16 4.74 -12.45
N THR A 115 -2.95 5.86 -13.13
CA THR A 115 -3.13 7.21 -12.54
C THR A 115 -4.54 7.44 -11.99
N ASP A 116 -5.57 7.07 -12.71
CA ASP A 116 -6.97 7.21 -12.29
C ASP A 116 -7.29 6.39 -11.03
N ILE A 117 -6.75 5.18 -10.92
CA ILE A 117 -6.91 4.31 -9.75
C ILE A 117 -6.14 4.85 -8.55
N VAL A 118 -4.90 5.31 -8.75
CA VAL A 118 -4.11 5.93 -7.68
C VAL A 118 -4.79 7.21 -7.17
N GLN A 119 -5.35 8.04 -8.05
CA GLN A 119 -6.12 9.21 -7.67
C GLN A 119 -7.41 8.87 -6.91
N HIS A 120 -8.10 7.78 -7.29
CA HIS A 120 -9.26 7.29 -6.55
C HIS A 120 -8.91 6.89 -5.10
N LEU A 121 -7.72 6.34 -4.89
CA LEU A 121 -7.22 5.93 -3.58
C LEU A 121 -6.56 7.05 -2.77
N ASP A 122 -6.40 8.25 -3.35
CA ASP A 122 -5.72 9.38 -2.71
C ASP A 122 -6.19 9.69 -1.27
N PRO A 123 -7.50 9.64 -0.94
CA PRO A 123 -7.96 9.85 0.44
C PRO A 123 -7.39 8.85 1.46
N ILE A 124 -7.09 7.61 1.02
CA ILE A 124 -6.47 6.59 1.87
C ILE A 124 -5.00 6.95 2.09
N PHE A 125 -4.26 7.25 1.00
CA PHE A 125 -2.85 7.64 1.09
C PHE A 125 -2.65 8.90 1.93
N ALA A 126 -3.46 9.93 1.72
CA ALA A 126 -3.42 11.16 2.49
C ALA A 126 -3.67 10.93 4.00
N THR A 127 -4.53 9.95 4.36
CA THR A 127 -4.80 9.60 5.76
C THR A 127 -3.64 8.86 6.41
N LEU A 128 -2.95 7.99 5.65
CA LEU A 128 -1.85 7.18 6.15
C LEU A 128 -0.51 7.93 6.19
N ALA A 129 -0.36 8.95 5.36
CA ALA A 129 0.87 9.70 5.22
C ALA A 129 1.12 10.64 6.41
N PRO A 130 2.40 10.97 6.72
CA PRO A 130 2.75 11.85 7.84
C PRO A 130 2.27 13.30 7.67
N GLY A 131 1.92 13.70 6.44
CA GLY A 131 1.65 15.10 6.14
C GLY A 131 2.93 15.96 6.16
N ARG A 132 2.76 17.28 6.10
CA ARG A 132 3.91 18.21 6.06
C ARG A 132 4.63 18.33 7.41
N GLY A 133 3.92 18.13 8.52
CA GLY A 133 4.45 18.40 9.86
C GLY A 133 4.85 19.87 10.04
N ASP A 134 5.73 20.12 11.00
CA ASP A 134 6.22 21.45 11.37
C ASP A 134 7.58 21.80 10.73
N ILE A 135 8.06 20.98 9.77
CA ILE A 135 9.37 21.18 9.13
C ILE A 135 9.27 22.32 8.12
N ALA A 136 10.14 23.32 8.28
CA ALA A 136 10.25 24.41 7.32
C ALA A 136 10.67 23.89 5.93
N ARG A 137 10.08 24.44 4.88
CA ARG A 137 10.50 24.10 3.50
C ARG A 137 11.91 24.55 3.22
N THR A 138 12.58 23.78 2.41
CA THR A 138 13.87 24.19 1.83
C THR A 138 13.68 25.48 1.02
N PRO A 139 14.47 26.53 1.25
CA PRO A 139 14.39 27.77 0.49
C PRO A 139 14.45 27.51 -1.04
N GLY A 140 13.57 28.17 -1.78
CA GLY A 140 13.45 28.00 -3.23
C GLY A 140 12.51 26.86 -3.67
N ARG A 141 11.92 26.10 -2.72
CA ARG A 141 10.97 25.01 -3.01
C ARG A 141 9.53 25.34 -2.60
N GLU A 142 9.20 26.57 -2.35
CA GLU A 142 7.90 27.03 -1.87
C GLU A 142 6.75 26.74 -2.84
N LYS A 143 7.08 26.60 -4.13
CA LYS A 143 6.12 26.36 -5.23
C LYS A 143 6.13 24.92 -5.76
N THR A 144 6.80 23.98 -5.09
CA THR A 144 6.76 22.57 -5.51
C THR A 144 5.35 22.03 -5.29
N GLY A 145 4.69 21.66 -6.37
CA GLY A 145 3.40 20.97 -6.32
C GLY A 145 3.56 19.46 -6.04
N GLY A 146 2.43 18.78 -5.86
CA GLY A 146 2.37 17.34 -5.66
C GLY A 146 2.34 16.92 -4.19
N THR A 147 2.36 15.61 -3.95
CA THR A 147 2.14 14.98 -2.64
C THR A 147 3.43 14.53 -1.94
N SER A 148 4.59 14.68 -2.59
CA SER A 148 5.87 14.23 -2.04
C SER A 148 6.22 14.87 -0.70
N GLU A 149 5.90 16.17 -0.50
CA GLU A 149 6.09 16.86 0.78
C GLU A 149 5.08 16.43 1.86
N LEU A 150 4.03 15.70 1.47
CA LEU A 150 3.06 15.11 2.38
C LEU A 150 3.47 13.69 2.80
N GLY A 151 4.51 13.13 2.19
CA GLY A 151 5.03 11.81 2.49
C GLY A 151 4.52 10.69 1.58
N TYR A 152 3.86 10.99 0.46
CA TYR A 152 3.50 9.98 -0.53
C TYR A 152 3.62 10.51 -1.95
N LEU A 153 3.90 9.61 -2.90
CA LEU A 153 4.07 9.99 -4.30
C LEU A 153 3.66 8.87 -5.25
N HIS A 154 2.91 9.21 -6.30
CA HIS A 154 2.70 8.33 -7.43
C HIS A 154 3.97 8.29 -8.29
N CYS A 155 4.67 7.15 -8.26
CA CYS A 155 5.98 6.95 -8.86
C CYS A 155 5.93 6.42 -10.30
N GLY A 156 4.75 6.15 -10.83
CA GLY A 156 4.54 5.67 -12.20
C GLY A 156 3.64 4.44 -12.30
N GLN A 157 3.83 3.66 -13.35
CA GLN A 157 3.03 2.45 -13.63
C GLN A 157 3.27 1.35 -12.59
N HIS A 158 2.58 0.22 -12.75
CA HIS A 158 2.71 -0.97 -11.91
C HIS A 158 4.17 -1.38 -11.71
N GLY A 159 4.55 -1.67 -10.48
CA GLY A 159 5.91 -1.93 -10.04
C GLY A 159 6.71 -0.68 -9.71
N GLY A 160 6.26 0.52 -10.10
CA GLY A 160 6.97 1.78 -9.86
C GLY A 160 7.15 2.12 -8.38
N GLY A 161 6.18 1.80 -7.55
CA GLY A 161 6.24 2.01 -6.11
C GLY A 161 7.31 1.16 -5.43
N HIS A 162 7.23 -0.15 -5.58
CA HIS A 162 8.23 -1.07 -5.00
C HIS A 162 9.62 -0.88 -5.61
N PHE A 163 9.73 -0.56 -6.91
CA PHE A 163 11.01 -0.23 -7.54
C PHE A 163 11.67 0.98 -6.87
N VAL A 164 10.93 2.09 -6.72
CA VAL A 164 11.46 3.31 -6.09
C VAL A 164 11.85 3.05 -4.64
N LYS A 165 11.01 2.33 -3.88
CA LYS A 165 11.35 1.92 -2.51
C LYS A 165 12.64 1.08 -2.46
N MET A 166 12.80 0.12 -3.34
CA MET A 166 13.98 -0.74 -3.41
C MET A 166 15.25 0.10 -3.67
N VAL A 167 15.20 1.03 -4.61
CA VAL A 167 16.32 1.93 -4.92
C VAL A 167 16.63 2.83 -3.73
N HIS A 168 15.61 3.45 -3.13
CA HIS A 168 15.76 4.29 -1.93
C HIS A 168 16.42 3.52 -0.79
N ASN A 169 15.93 2.33 -0.47
CA ASN A 169 16.52 1.51 0.59
C ASN A 169 17.96 1.08 0.27
N GLY A 170 18.27 0.76 -0.99
CA GLY A 170 19.62 0.44 -1.41
C GLY A 170 20.59 1.58 -1.17
N ILE A 171 20.19 2.82 -1.49
CA ILE A 171 20.98 4.02 -1.22
C ILE A 171 21.14 4.24 0.30
N GLU A 172 20.05 4.15 1.05
CA GLU A 172 20.05 4.32 2.51
C GLU A 172 21.00 3.36 3.20
N TYR A 173 20.94 2.07 2.89
CA TYR A 173 21.85 1.06 3.44
C TYR A 173 23.32 1.28 3.02
N GLY A 174 23.55 1.73 1.78
CA GLY A 174 24.90 2.10 1.31
C GLY A 174 25.48 3.27 2.11
N VAL A 175 24.67 4.31 2.37
CA VAL A 175 25.09 5.45 3.21
C VAL A 175 25.32 5.01 4.66
N MET A 176 24.44 4.20 5.23
CA MET A 176 24.62 3.66 6.58
C MET A 176 25.89 2.84 6.72
N ALA A 177 26.21 1.99 5.75
CA ALA A 177 27.47 1.22 5.73
C ALA A 177 28.69 2.13 5.69
N ALA A 178 28.66 3.18 4.85
CA ALA A 178 29.77 4.13 4.75
C ALA A 178 30.02 4.93 6.05
N TYR A 179 28.98 5.16 6.85
CA TYR A 179 29.14 5.80 8.16
C TYR A 179 29.59 4.83 9.27
N ALA A 180 29.42 3.53 9.08
CA ALA A 180 29.78 2.52 10.08
C ALA A 180 31.27 2.12 10.03
N GLU A 181 32.00 2.45 8.96
CA GLU A 181 33.46 2.24 8.81
C GLU A 181 34.25 3.42 9.41
#